data_0ed45eec66d24d3a3c4a59c0b7e5091c
#
_entry.id   0ed45eec66d24d3a3c4a59c0b7e5091c
#
_cell.length_a   1.000
_cell.length_b   1.000
_cell.length_c   1.000
_cell.angle_alpha   90.00
_cell.angle_beta   90.00
_cell.angle_gamma   90.00
#
_symmetry.space_group_name_H-M   'P 1'
#
loop_
_entity.id
_entity.type
_entity.pdbx_description
1 polymer ?
#
loop_
_entity_poly.entity_id
_entity_poly.type
_entity_poly.pdbx_seq_one_letter_code
_entity_poly.pdbx_strand_id
1 'polypeptide(L)'
;MIRLAFLGTGWIGRNRMEAMLATGEAEAVAICDPNDDMAAQANDLAPNAERVNSLQELLVAKPDGVVIATPSALHAGQCIEAFDAGAAVFCQKPLGRTAAEVEAVLTAGRRSDRLLGVDLSYRFTAAMQAVHERVRSGELGRVFATDLTFHNAYGPGAGWFWDPELSGGGCLIDLGVHLVDLALWMFDFPEVETATATLLRNGRQLRPGEVEDYAVAELALANGVAVRLACSWNLNAGRDAVIEATVFGTEGGAAMRNEGGSFFDFSAARFRGRGSEAIASPPDEWGGRAAADWVHKLAAGERFSASTDGLLETAQVLDRLYGRDAPLRR
;
A
#
# COMPACT_ATOMS: atom_id res chain seq x y z
N MET A 1 15.29 7.44 21.75
CA MET A 1 15.37 6.69 20.49
C MET A 1 14.23 5.69 20.50
N ILE A 2 13.46 5.60 19.44
CA ILE A 2 12.32 4.69 19.30
C ILE A 2 12.82 3.25 19.12
N ARG A 3 12.31 2.33 19.90
CA ARG A 3 12.71 0.91 19.88
C ARG A 3 11.81 0.14 18.95
N LEU A 4 12.33 -0.30 17.80
CA LEU A 4 11.56 -1.02 16.77
C LEU A 4 11.92 -2.50 16.75
N ALA A 5 10.91 -3.33 16.52
CA ALA A 5 11.06 -4.75 16.25
C ALA A 5 10.54 -5.10 14.85
N PHE A 6 11.24 -5.98 14.14
CA PHE A 6 10.99 -6.29 12.74
C PHE A 6 10.57 -7.74 12.56
N LEU A 7 9.36 -7.94 12.02
CA LEU A 7 8.74 -9.23 11.76
C LEU A 7 8.57 -9.43 10.25
N GLY A 8 9.37 -10.33 9.67
CA GLY A 8 9.51 -10.50 8.24
C GLY A 8 10.56 -9.51 7.68
N THR A 9 11.72 -10.05 7.31
CA THR A 9 12.86 -9.28 6.85
C THR A 9 13.33 -9.70 5.45
N GLY A 10 12.39 -10.17 4.64
CA GLY A 10 12.57 -10.33 3.20
C GLY A 10 12.97 -9.00 2.55
N TRP A 11 13.10 -8.98 1.22
CA TRP A 11 13.58 -7.79 0.50
C TRP A 11 12.86 -6.50 0.91
N ILE A 12 11.52 -6.51 0.97
CA ILE A 12 10.76 -5.30 1.32
C ILE A 12 10.90 -4.93 2.80
N GLY A 13 10.89 -5.92 3.71
CA GLY A 13 11.05 -5.68 5.14
C GLY A 13 12.40 -5.04 5.47
N ARG A 14 13.50 -5.54 4.87
CA ARG A 14 14.85 -4.93 5.02
C ARG A 14 14.92 -3.52 4.44
N ASN A 15 14.34 -3.29 3.27
CA ASN A 15 14.32 -1.95 2.68
C ASN A 15 13.61 -0.94 3.60
N ARG A 16 12.49 -1.34 4.23
CA ARG A 16 11.81 -0.48 5.20
C ARG A 16 12.57 -0.34 6.50
N MET A 17 13.22 -1.41 6.97
CA MET A 17 14.11 -1.35 8.13
C MET A 17 15.26 -0.35 7.92
N GLU A 18 15.94 -0.42 6.79
CA GLU A 18 17.02 0.50 6.44
C GLU A 18 16.55 1.96 6.46
N ALA A 19 15.41 2.25 5.81
CA ALA A 19 14.85 3.59 5.77
C ALA A 19 14.44 4.12 7.16
N MET A 20 13.88 3.26 8.01
CA MET A 20 13.51 3.62 9.38
C MET A 20 14.73 3.91 10.25
N LEU A 21 15.76 3.08 10.16
CA LEU A 21 17.02 3.27 10.92
C LEU A 21 17.80 4.50 10.43
N ALA A 22 17.77 4.79 9.13
CA ALA A 22 18.40 5.96 8.54
C ALA A 22 17.83 7.29 9.04
N THR A 23 16.63 7.32 9.61
CA THR A 23 16.07 8.53 10.27
C THR A 23 16.92 9.00 11.47
N GLY A 24 17.70 8.12 12.08
CA GLY A 24 18.45 8.39 13.31
C GLY A 24 17.58 8.51 14.57
N GLU A 25 16.25 8.35 14.45
CA GLU A 25 15.28 8.43 15.56
C GLU A 25 14.90 7.05 16.12
N ALA A 26 15.23 5.96 15.39
CA ALA A 26 14.89 4.60 15.75
C ALA A 26 16.11 3.69 15.85
N GLU A 27 15.98 2.66 16.68
CA GLU A 27 16.91 1.53 16.77
C GLU A 27 16.15 0.21 16.67
N ALA A 28 16.78 -0.81 16.06
CA ALA A 28 16.21 -2.15 16.04
C ALA A 28 16.58 -2.89 17.33
N VAL A 29 15.57 -3.43 18.03
CA VAL A 29 15.79 -4.19 19.28
C VAL A 29 15.59 -5.69 19.09
N ALA A 30 14.76 -6.11 18.12
CA ALA A 30 14.54 -7.52 17.81
C ALA A 30 14.20 -7.74 16.33
N ILE A 31 14.59 -8.88 15.80
CA ILE A 31 14.36 -9.30 14.41
C ILE A 31 13.83 -10.73 14.41
N CYS A 32 12.75 -10.96 13.65
CA CYS A 32 12.15 -12.28 13.48
C CYS A 32 11.87 -12.53 11.98
N ASP A 33 12.51 -13.54 11.42
CA ASP A 33 12.22 -14.08 10.09
C ASP A 33 12.46 -15.60 10.11
N PRO A 34 11.56 -16.43 9.57
CA PRO A 34 11.74 -17.88 9.53
C PRO A 34 12.88 -18.33 8.59
N ASN A 35 13.34 -17.44 7.70
CA ASN A 35 14.48 -17.67 6.83
C ASN A 35 15.74 -17.09 7.48
N ASP A 36 16.68 -17.98 7.87
CA ASP A 36 17.92 -17.60 8.55
C ASP A 36 18.79 -16.61 7.75
N ASP A 37 18.85 -16.75 6.41
CA ASP A 37 19.63 -15.86 5.57
C ASP A 37 19.01 -14.44 5.55
N MET A 38 17.67 -14.34 5.51
CA MET A 38 16.98 -13.05 5.55
C MET A 38 17.17 -12.39 6.93
N ALA A 39 17.05 -13.16 8.02
CA ALA A 39 17.29 -12.68 9.37
C ALA A 39 18.75 -12.23 9.56
N ALA A 40 19.72 -12.96 9.01
CA ALA A 40 21.13 -12.59 9.07
C ALA A 40 21.42 -11.27 8.35
N GLN A 41 20.91 -11.11 7.10
CA GLN A 41 21.06 -9.88 6.32
C GLN A 41 20.39 -8.67 7.01
N ALA A 42 19.29 -8.87 7.72
CA ALA A 42 18.68 -7.81 8.53
C ALA A 42 19.53 -7.48 9.76
N ASN A 43 20.14 -8.50 10.37
CA ASN A 43 21.03 -8.29 11.52
C ASN A 43 22.31 -7.54 11.15
N ASP A 44 22.78 -7.63 9.90
CA ASP A 44 23.91 -6.83 9.42
C ASP A 44 23.60 -5.32 9.45
N LEU A 45 22.31 -4.93 9.26
CA LEU A 45 21.88 -3.54 9.41
C LEU A 45 21.76 -3.10 10.88
N ALA A 46 21.56 -4.04 11.79
CA ALA A 46 21.40 -3.79 13.22
C ALA A 46 22.04 -4.90 14.07
N PRO A 47 23.37 -4.93 14.20
CA PRO A 47 24.10 -6.04 14.86
C PRO A 47 23.75 -6.25 16.34
N ASN A 48 23.17 -5.24 16.98
CA ASN A 48 22.76 -5.30 18.39
C ASN A 48 21.32 -5.80 18.58
N ALA A 49 20.54 -5.99 17.50
CA ALA A 49 19.19 -6.50 17.60
C ALA A 49 19.19 -7.99 17.92
N GLU A 50 18.33 -8.41 18.82
CA GLU A 50 18.16 -9.83 19.16
C GLU A 50 17.43 -10.57 18.03
N ARG A 51 17.97 -11.72 17.59
CA ARG A 51 17.28 -12.61 16.67
C ARG A 51 16.38 -13.55 17.47
N VAL A 52 15.08 -13.53 17.15
CA VAL A 52 14.05 -14.33 17.84
C VAL A 52 13.24 -15.13 16.81
N ASN A 53 12.44 -16.12 17.28
CA ASN A 53 11.78 -17.08 16.39
C ASN A 53 10.27 -16.87 16.28
N SER A 54 9.71 -15.95 17.03
CA SER A 54 8.26 -15.70 17.04
C SER A 54 7.93 -14.24 17.35
N LEU A 55 6.70 -13.81 16.99
CA LEU A 55 6.17 -12.51 17.39
C LEU A 55 6.11 -12.38 18.91
N GLN A 56 5.74 -13.45 19.63
CA GLN A 56 5.65 -13.46 21.08
C GLN A 56 7.01 -13.17 21.72
N GLU A 57 8.09 -13.83 21.24
CA GLU A 57 9.45 -13.55 21.69
C GLU A 57 9.89 -12.12 21.36
N LEU A 58 9.54 -11.64 20.15
CA LEU A 58 9.83 -10.27 19.72
C LEU A 58 9.18 -9.25 20.66
N LEU A 59 7.95 -9.48 21.10
CA LEU A 59 7.22 -8.60 22.02
C LEU A 59 7.78 -8.60 23.46
N VAL A 60 8.56 -9.64 23.86
CA VAL A 60 9.26 -9.66 25.15
C VAL A 60 10.25 -8.47 25.27
N ALA A 61 10.85 -8.05 24.14
CA ALA A 61 11.72 -6.88 24.10
C ALA A 61 11.00 -5.55 24.41
N LYS A 62 9.67 -5.55 24.51
CA LYS A 62 8.82 -4.36 24.74
C LYS A 62 9.18 -3.23 23.76
N PRO A 63 9.05 -3.45 22.44
CA PRO A 63 9.31 -2.42 21.45
C PRO A 63 8.26 -1.31 21.53
N ASP A 64 8.62 -0.08 21.17
CA ASP A 64 7.67 1.01 20.97
C ASP A 64 6.82 0.79 19.72
N GLY A 65 7.38 0.11 18.72
CA GLY A 65 6.69 -0.23 17.48
C GLY A 65 7.15 -1.55 16.86
N VAL A 66 6.23 -2.23 16.17
CA VAL A 66 6.45 -3.46 15.41
C VAL A 66 6.24 -3.19 13.92
N VAL A 67 7.23 -3.56 13.13
CA VAL A 67 7.20 -3.47 11.66
C VAL A 67 6.89 -4.86 11.10
N ILE A 68 5.78 -5.01 10.39
CA ILE A 68 5.26 -6.29 9.90
C ILE A 68 5.37 -6.34 8.38
N ALA A 69 6.14 -7.29 7.86
CA ALA A 69 6.33 -7.52 6.43
C ALA A 69 6.31 -9.03 6.08
N THR A 70 5.39 -9.73 6.68
CA THR A 70 5.10 -11.17 6.51
C THR A 70 4.13 -11.40 5.32
N PRO A 71 3.74 -12.64 4.97
CA PRO A 71 2.65 -12.88 4.03
C PRO A 71 1.31 -12.31 4.51
N SER A 72 0.48 -11.85 3.56
CA SER A 72 -0.75 -11.08 3.83
C SER A 72 -1.73 -11.75 4.79
N ALA A 73 -1.83 -13.09 4.76
CA ALA A 73 -2.70 -13.84 5.67
C ALA A 73 -2.36 -13.65 7.16
N LEU A 74 -1.14 -13.24 7.48
CA LEU A 74 -0.68 -13.09 8.87
C LEU A 74 -0.84 -11.66 9.38
N HIS A 75 -0.97 -10.67 8.49
CA HIS A 75 -0.93 -9.25 8.84
C HIS A 75 -1.94 -8.88 9.92
N ALA A 76 -3.23 -9.21 9.71
CA ALA A 76 -4.28 -8.79 10.65
C ALA A 76 -4.07 -9.35 12.06
N GLY A 77 -3.79 -10.65 12.17
CA GLY A 77 -3.53 -11.29 13.47
C GLY A 77 -2.31 -10.71 14.19
N GLN A 78 -1.21 -10.52 13.44
CA GLN A 78 0.03 -9.97 13.99
C GLN A 78 -0.11 -8.49 14.39
N CYS A 79 -0.84 -7.68 13.62
CA CYS A 79 -1.14 -6.30 13.98
C CYS A 79 -1.95 -6.22 15.30
N ILE A 80 -2.98 -7.06 15.43
CA ILE A 80 -3.83 -7.09 16.63
C ILE A 80 -3.00 -7.49 17.86
N GLU A 81 -2.17 -8.53 17.74
CA GLU A 81 -1.31 -8.99 18.82
C GLU A 81 -0.29 -7.93 19.26
N ALA A 82 0.32 -7.21 18.29
CA ALA A 82 1.24 -6.11 18.58
C ALA A 82 0.52 -4.96 19.30
N PHE A 83 -0.69 -4.58 18.88
CA PHE A 83 -1.51 -3.57 19.56
C PHE A 83 -1.90 -4.00 20.97
N ASP A 84 -2.29 -5.26 21.17
CA ASP A 84 -2.64 -5.80 22.49
C ASP A 84 -1.44 -5.82 23.46
N ALA A 85 -0.23 -5.94 22.93
CA ALA A 85 1.02 -5.79 23.67
C ALA A 85 1.42 -4.32 23.90
N GLY A 86 0.67 -3.36 23.35
CA GLY A 86 0.88 -1.92 23.54
C GLY A 86 1.91 -1.29 22.60
N ALA A 87 2.33 -1.98 21.54
CA ALA A 87 3.22 -1.44 20.52
C ALA A 87 2.45 -0.69 19.42
N ALA A 88 3.05 0.34 18.82
CA ALA A 88 2.60 0.90 17.55
C ALA A 88 2.89 -0.08 16.40
N VAL A 89 2.19 0.06 15.27
CA VAL A 89 2.33 -0.88 14.15
C VAL A 89 2.60 -0.15 12.84
N PHE A 90 3.60 -0.60 12.10
CA PHE A 90 3.75 -0.34 10.67
C PHE A 90 3.62 -1.65 9.91
N CYS A 91 2.63 -1.75 9.03
CA CYS A 91 2.34 -2.99 8.32
C CYS A 91 2.50 -2.83 6.81
N GLN A 92 3.03 -3.85 6.15
CA GLN A 92 2.99 -3.94 4.69
C GLN A 92 1.55 -4.01 4.19
N LYS A 93 1.36 -3.49 2.97
CA LYS A 93 0.09 -3.66 2.23
C LYS A 93 -0.05 -5.11 1.72
N PRO A 94 -1.27 -5.61 1.57
CA PRO A 94 -2.50 -5.08 2.12
C PRO A 94 -2.52 -5.27 3.64
N LEU A 95 -3.15 -4.35 4.37
CA LEU A 95 -3.27 -4.45 5.85
C LEU A 95 -4.02 -5.72 6.28
N GLY A 96 -4.94 -6.16 5.47
CA GLY A 96 -5.71 -7.40 5.60
C GLY A 96 -6.18 -7.87 4.23
N ARG A 97 -6.59 -9.14 4.13
CA ARG A 97 -7.10 -9.75 2.89
C ARG A 97 -8.54 -9.36 2.59
N THR A 98 -9.27 -8.88 3.59
CA THR A 98 -10.70 -8.50 3.53
C THR A 98 -10.95 -7.25 4.35
N ALA A 99 -12.07 -6.57 4.09
CA ALA A 99 -12.52 -5.43 4.90
C ALA A 99 -12.74 -5.82 6.37
N ALA A 100 -13.22 -7.03 6.64
CA ALA A 100 -13.42 -7.52 8.00
C ALA A 100 -12.09 -7.66 8.77
N GLU A 101 -11.02 -8.15 8.14
CA GLU A 101 -9.69 -8.19 8.73
C GLU A 101 -9.15 -6.78 9.00
N VAL A 102 -9.31 -5.85 8.06
CA VAL A 102 -8.90 -4.45 8.23
C VAL A 102 -9.69 -3.78 9.36
N GLU A 103 -11.01 -3.96 9.45
CA GLU A 103 -11.84 -3.42 10.52
C GLU A 103 -11.40 -3.96 11.90
N ALA A 104 -11.05 -5.22 12.01
CA ALA A 104 -10.53 -5.82 13.23
C ALA A 104 -9.20 -5.17 13.67
N VAL A 105 -8.28 -4.93 12.74
CA VAL A 105 -7.02 -4.23 13.00
C VAL A 105 -7.26 -2.80 13.46
N LEU A 106 -8.11 -2.04 12.76
CA LEU A 106 -8.45 -0.67 13.13
C LEU A 106 -9.11 -0.59 14.51
N THR A 107 -9.97 -1.56 14.84
CA THR A 107 -10.61 -1.66 16.15
C THR A 107 -9.58 -1.90 17.25
N ALA A 108 -8.61 -2.78 17.04
CA ALA A 108 -7.52 -3.04 17.98
C ALA A 108 -6.62 -1.81 18.15
N GLY A 109 -6.23 -1.16 17.05
CA GLY A 109 -5.42 0.07 17.07
C GLY A 109 -6.12 1.21 17.84
N ARG A 110 -7.42 1.42 17.58
CA ARG A 110 -8.24 2.41 18.28
C ARG A 110 -8.36 2.11 19.78
N ARG A 111 -8.58 0.83 20.13
CA ARG A 111 -8.67 0.39 21.53
C ARG A 111 -7.36 0.59 22.29
N SER A 112 -6.22 0.29 21.67
CA SER A 112 -4.90 0.45 22.29
C SER A 112 -4.38 1.90 22.24
N ASP A 113 -5.01 2.77 21.46
CA ASP A 113 -4.55 4.13 21.16
C ASP A 113 -3.08 4.16 20.71
N ARG A 114 -2.73 3.30 19.75
CA ARG A 114 -1.36 3.20 19.20
C ARG A 114 -1.33 3.54 17.72
N LEU A 115 -0.27 4.24 17.31
CA LEU A 115 -0.08 4.66 15.93
C LEU A 115 -0.11 3.46 14.97
N LEU A 116 -0.88 3.56 13.90
CA LEU A 116 -0.92 2.63 12.79
C LEU A 116 -0.38 3.32 11.53
N GLY A 117 0.57 2.68 10.85
CA GLY A 117 1.00 3.01 9.51
C GLY A 117 0.85 1.81 8.57
N VAL A 118 0.53 2.07 7.31
CA VAL A 118 0.50 1.06 6.25
C VAL A 118 1.35 1.53 5.08
N ASP A 119 2.12 0.62 4.49
CA ASP A 119 3.06 0.94 3.42
C ASP A 119 2.37 1.21 2.06
N LEU A 120 1.54 2.24 2.02
CA LEU A 120 0.92 2.77 0.80
C LEU A 120 1.88 3.78 0.12
N SER A 121 3.03 3.28 -0.24
CA SER A 121 4.22 4.05 -0.58
C SER A 121 4.07 4.95 -1.82
N TYR A 122 3.17 4.63 -2.77
CA TYR A 122 2.96 5.47 -3.96
C TYR A 122 2.42 6.87 -3.64
N ARG A 123 1.70 7.05 -2.53
CA ARG A 123 1.29 8.38 -2.05
C ARG A 123 2.48 9.29 -1.75
N PHE A 124 3.65 8.71 -1.47
CA PHE A 124 4.88 9.41 -1.05
C PHE A 124 5.84 9.71 -2.20
N THR A 125 5.52 9.31 -3.44
CA THR A 125 6.31 9.72 -4.60
C THR A 125 6.15 11.22 -4.84
N ALA A 126 7.23 11.92 -5.18
CA ALA A 126 7.17 13.35 -5.52
C ALA A 126 6.22 13.60 -6.71
N ALA A 127 6.18 12.67 -7.66
CA ALA A 127 5.30 12.74 -8.81
C ALA A 127 3.82 12.66 -8.42
N MET A 128 3.42 11.73 -7.52
CA MET A 128 2.03 11.60 -7.10
C MET A 128 1.60 12.76 -6.20
N GLN A 129 2.50 13.23 -5.32
CA GLN A 129 2.26 14.42 -4.50
C GLN A 129 2.01 15.67 -5.38
N ALA A 130 2.79 15.84 -6.44
CA ALA A 130 2.58 16.95 -7.39
C ALA A 130 1.22 16.86 -8.11
N VAL A 131 0.77 15.66 -8.51
CA VAL A 131 -0.58 15.45 -9.07
C VAL A 131 -1.66 15.77 -8.04
N HIS A 132 -1.53 15.24 -6.82
CA HIS A 132 -2.49 15.46 -5.73
C HIS A 132 -2.64 16.96 -5.37
N GLU A 133 -1.52 17.69 -5.34
CA GLU A 133 -1.55 19.14 -5.12
C GLU A 133 -2.37 19.87 -6.18
N ARG A 134 -2.28 19.48 -7.46
CA ARG A 134 -3.08 20.07 -8.56
C ARG A 134 -4.57 19.76 -8.42
N VAL A 135 -4.92 18.57 -7.92
CA VAL A 135 -6.30 18.22 -7.60
C VAL A 135 -6.82 19.09 -6.45
N ARG A 136 -6.07 19.16 -5.35
CA ARG A 136 -6.48 19.87 -4.13
C ARG A 136 -6.53 21.39 -4.30
N SER A 137 -5.63 21.98 -5.07
CA SER A 137 -5.63 23.43 -5.34
C SER A 137 -6.80 23.88 -6.22
N GLY A 138 -7.53 22.95 -6.85
CA GLY A 138 -8.57 23.26 -7.82
C GLY A 138 -8.04 23.74 -9.16
N GLU A 139 -6.74 23.68 -9.42
CA GLU A 139 -6.11 24.13 -10.68
C GLU A 139 -6.67 23.40 -11.91
N LEU A 140 -7.14 22.16 -11.73
CA LEU A 140 -7.70 21.35 -12.81
C LEU A 140 -9.19 21.66 -13.09
N GLY A 141 -9.80 22.57 -12.33
CA GLY A 141 -11.24 22.78 -12.34
C GLY A 141 -11.96 21.60 -11.65
N ARG A 142 -13.21 21.30 -12.06
CA ARG A 142 -13.91 20.14 -11.53
C ARG A 142 -13.34 18.87 -12.18
N VAL A 143 -12.72 18.02 -11.36
CA VAL A 143 -12.27 16.70 -11.81
C VAL A 143 -13.50 15.83 -12.05
N PHE A 144 -13.53 15.11 -13.18
CA PHE A 144 -14.64 14.24 -13.58
C PHE A 144 -14.24 12.81 -13.89
N ALA A 145 -12.94 12.54 -14.11
CA ALA A 145 -12.46 11.19 -14.36
C ALA A 145 -11.00 11.01 -13.93
N THR A 146 -10.63 9.77 -13.60
CA THR A 146 -9.24 9.34 -13.40
C THR A 146 -9.01 7.93 -13.95
N ASP A 147 -7.86 7.75 -14.59
CA ASP A 147 -7.41 6.46 -15.11
C ASP A 147 -6.13 6.05 -14.36
N LEU A 148 -6.11 4.82 -13.82
CA LEU A 148 -4.97 4.28 -13.08
C LEU A 148 -4.57 2.92 -13.65
N THR A 149 -3.27 2.70 -13.78
CA THR A 149 -2.73 1.47 -14.34
C THR A 149 -1.53 0.99 -13.53
N PHE A 150 -1.45 -0.33 -13.30
CA PHE A 150 -0.29 -0.98 -12.73
C PHE A 150 -0.09 -2.37 -13.36
N HIS A 151 0.69 -2.45 -14.41
CA HIS A 151 1.02 -3.69 -15.09
C HIS A 151 2.47 -4.08 -14.88
N ASN A 152 2.71 -5.35 -14.53
CA ASN A 152 4.03 -5.95 -14.43
C ASN A 152 4.23 -6.97 -15.58
N ALA A 153 5.42 -7.00 -16.16
CA ALA A 153 5.78 -8.01 -17.15
C ALA A 153 6.04 -9.39 -16.54
N TYR A 154 6.16 -9.47 -15.22
CA TYR A 154 6.36 -10.72 -14.47
C TYR A 154 5.40 -10.80 -13.27
N GLY A 155 5.22 -12.01 -12.77
CA GLY A 155 4.42 -12.28 -11.58
C GLY A 155 5.28 -12.34 -10.31
N PRO A 156 4.64 -12.44 -9.14
CA PRO A 156 5.34 -12.60 -7.87
C PRO A 156 6.06 -13.94 -7.81
N GLY A 157 7.29 -13.93 -7.26
CA GLY A 157 8.12 -15.13 -7.16
C GLY A 157 7.74 -16.06 -6.01
N ALA A 158 7.11 -15.56 -4.94
CA ALA A 158 6.74 -16.37 -3.79
C ALA A 158 5.44 -17.14 -4.03
N GLY A 159 5.43 -18.44 -3.75
CA GLY A 159 4.30 -19.33 -4.03
C GLY A 159 2.98 -18.94 -3.34
N TRP A 160 3.06 -18.31 -2.16
CA TRP A 160 1.87 -17.92 -1.39
C TRP A 160 0.98 -16.87 -2.08
N PHE A 161 1.53 -16.07 -3.01
CA PHE A 161 0.73 -15.14 -3.82
C PHE A 161 -0.29 -15.83 -4.71
N TRP A 162 -0.05 -17.10 -5.06
CA TRP A 162 -0.91 -17.92 -5.92
C TRP A 162 -1.95 -18.74 -5.16
N ASP A 163 -1.92 -18.67 -3.82
CA ASP A 163 -2.90 -19.28 -2.93
C ASP A 163 -3.86 -18.22 -2.40
N PRO A 164 -5.16 -18.25 -2.80
CA PRO A 164 -6.13 -17.23 -2.39
C PRO A 164 -6.37 -17.18 -0.89
N GLU A 165 -6.14 -18.30 -0.16
CA GLU A 165 -6.26 -18.32 1.30
C GLU A 165 -5.10 -17.59 1.98
N LEU A 166 -3.93 -17.53 1.34
CA LEU A 166 -2.76 -16.84 1.88
C LEU A 166 -2.64 -15.39 1.39
N SER A 167 -2.95 -15.15 0.13
CA SER A 167 -2.83 -13.82 -0.49
C SER A 167 -4.07 -12.95 -0.33
N GLY A 168 -5.25 -13.57 -0.28
CA GLY A 168 -6.54 -12.89 -0.35
C GLY A 168 -7.00 -12.56 -1.77
N GLY A 169 -6.22 -12.89 -2.81
CA GLY A 169 -6.50 -12.63 -4.23
C GLY A 169 -5.22 -12.52 -5.03
N GLY A 170 -5.32 -12.11 -6.29
CA GLY A 170 -4.19 -11.99 -7.20
C GLY A 170 -3.68 -10.56 -7.38
N CYS A 171 -3.51 -10.14 -8.65
CA CYS A 171 -2.95 -8.82 -8.96
C CYS A 171 -3.82 -7.66 -8.46
N LEU A 172 -5.13 -7.84 -8.29
CA LEU A 172 -6.00 -6.78 -7.78
C LEU A 172 -5.71 -6.46 -6.31
N ILE A 173 -5.52 -7.45 -5.44
CA ILE A 173 -5.17 -7.18 -4.04
C ILE A 173 -3.69 -6.81 -3.86
N ASP A 174 -2.80 -7.29 -4.74
CA ASP A 174 -1.38 -6.97 -4.66
C ASP A 174 -1.03 -5.59 -5.25
N LEU A 175 -1.47 -5.31 -6.47
CA LEU A 175 -1.18 -4.08 -7.20
C LEU A 175 -2.37 -3.12 -7.22
N GLY A 176 -3.57 -3.66 -7.41
CA GLY A 176 -4.80 -2.88 -7.45
C GLY A 176 -5.12 -2.18 -6.13
N VAL A 177 -4.65 -2.70 -4.99
CA VAL A 177 -4.77 -1.99 -3.70
C VAL A 177 -4.17 -0.59 -3.74
N HIS A 178 -3.03 -0.41 -4.41
CA HIS A 178 -2.41 0.90 -4.60
C HIS A 178 -3.26 1.81 -5.50
N LEU A 179 -3.90 1.25 -6.54
CA LEU A 179 -4.72 2.02 -7.47
C LEU A 179 -6.03 2.48 -6.82
N VAL A 180 -6.70 1.58 -6.08
CA VAL A 180 -7.91 1.93 -5.30
C VAL A 180 -7.57 2.97 -4.24
N ASP A 181 -6.49 2.74 -3.51
CA ASP A 181 -6.00 3.66 -2.49
C ASP A 181 -5.72 5.06 -3.06
N LEU A 182 -4.97 5.16 -4.15
CA LEU A 182 -4.68 6.44 -4.81
C LEU A 182 -5.95 7.12 -5.34
N ALA A 183 -6.89 6.35 -5.92
CA ALA A 183 -8.14 6.89 -6.42
C ALA A 183 -9.00 7.52 -5.32
N LEU A 184 -9.07 6.88 -4.15
CA LEU A 184 -9.84 7.40 -3.02
C LEU A 184 -9.10 8.54 -2.31
N TRP A 185 -7.81 8.38 -2.07
CA TRP A 185 -6.97 9.38 -1.39
C TRP A 185 -6.89 10.71 -2.15
N MET A 186 -6.84 10.69 -3.47
CA MET A 186 -6.83 11.92 -4.28
C MET A 186 -8.03 12.82 -4.03
N PHE A 187 -9.15 12.26 -3.56
CA PHE A 187 -10.42 12.96 -3.37
C PHE A 187 -10.92 12.93 -1.92
N ASP A 188 -10.02 12.72 -0.95
CA ASP A 188 -10.32 12.67 0.48
C ASP A 188 -11.36 11.57 0.83
N PHE A 189 -11.25 10.37 0.22
CA PHE A 189 -12.06 9.18 0.48
C PHE A 189 -13.59 9.41 0.35
N PRO A 190 -14.09 9.81 -0.81
CA PRO A 190 -15.52 9.95 -1.04
C PRO A 190 -16.20 8.59 -1.03
N GLU A 191 -17.50 8.57 -0.72
CA GLU A 191 -18.32 7.36 -0.85
C GLU A 191 -18.22 6.80 -2.28
N VAL A 192 -18.11 5.48 -2.40
CA VAL A 192 -18.11 4.77 -3.69
C VAL A 192 -19.50 4.22 -3.95
N GLU A 193 -20.23 4.83 -4.90
CA GLU A 193 -21.59 4.44 -5.26
C GLU A 193 -21.62 3.08 -5.96
N THR A 194 -20.75 2.90 -6.94
CA THR A 194 -20.62 1.63 -7.68
C THR A 194 -19.18 1.17 -7.81
N ALA A 195 -18.97 -0.15 -7.78
CA ALA A 195 -17.68 -0.78 -8.02
C ALA A 195 -17.91 -2.09 -8.77
N THR A 196 -17.29 -2.24 -9.94
CA THR A 196 -17.38 -3.44 -10.78
C THR A 196 -16.00 -3.83 -11.30
N ALA A 197 -15.76 -5.13 -11.46
CA ALA A 197 -14.51 -5.63 -12.03
C ALA A 197 -14.70 -6.81 -12.96
N THR A 198 -13.78 -6.96 -13.90
CA THR A 198 -13.52 -8.18 -14.64
C THR A 198 -12.19 -8.75 -14.23
N LEU A 199 -12.20 -9.98 -13.70
CA LEU A 199 -11.03 -10.70 -13.21
C LEU A 199 -10.70 -11.85 -14.16
N LEU A 200 -9.48 -11.89 -14.65
CA LEU A 200 -9.03 -12.88 -15.62
C LEU A 200 -7.82 -13.65 -15.09
N ARG A 201 -7.67 -14.89 -15.55
CA ARG A 201 -6.50 -15.72 -15.38
C ARG A 201 -6.04 -16.25 -16.73
N ASN A 202 -4.80 -15.92 -17.15
CA ASN A 202 -4.27 -16.28 -18.46
C ASN A 202 -5.24 -15.94 -19.60
N GLY A 203 -5.82 -14.73 -19.60
CA GLY A 203 -6.76 -14.24 -20.63
C GLY A 203 -8.16 -14.88 -20.62
N ARG A 204 -8.51 -15.71 -19.64
CA ARG A 204 -9.84 -16.32 -19.48
C ARG A 204 -10.49 -15.94 -18.15
N GLN A 205 -11.78 -16.13 -18.05
CA GLN A 205 -12.50 -15.94 -16.80
C GLN A 205 -11.91 -16.79 -15.66
N LEU A 206 -11.88 -16.20 -14.46
CA LEU A 206 -11.39 -16.83 -13.23
C LEU A 206 -12.25 -18.04 -12.87
N ARG A 207 -11.62 -19.12 -12.43
CA ARG A 207 -12.29 -20.30 -11.88
C ARG A 207 -12.25 -20.27 -10.34
N PRO A 208 -13.17 -20.98 -9.66
CA PRO A 208 -13.11 -21.10 -8.21
C PRO A 208 -11.74 -21.62 -7.73
N GLY A 209 -11.18 -20.98 -6.70
CA GLY A 209 -9.89 -21.35 -6.12
C GLY A 209 -8.65 -20.83 -6.88
N GLU A 210 -8.83 -20.10 -7.98
CA GLU A 210 -7.74 -19.42 -8.68
C GLU A 210 -7.62 -17.96 -8.22
N VAL A 211 -6.44 -17.39 -8.37
CA VAL A 211 -6.20 -15.95 -8.27
C VAL A 211 -6.01 -15.35 -9.66
N GLU A 212 -6.48 -14.14 -9.86
CA GLU A 212 -6.36 -13.41 -11.12
C GLU A 212 -4.95 -12.88 -11.35
N ASP A 213 -4.53 -12.88 -12.61
CA ASP A 213 -3.31 -12.22 -13.07
C ASP A 213 -3.58 -10.97 -13.92
N TYR A 214 -4.86 -10.67 -14.19
CA TYR A 214 -5.33 -9.45 -14.82
C TYR A 214 -6.67 -9.01 -14.23
N ALA A 215 -6.77 -7.73 -13.90
CA ALA A 215 -8.00 -7.12 -13.44
C ALA A 215 -8.21 -5.77 -14.13
N VAL A 216 -9.46 -5.52 -14.53
CA VAL A 216 -9.91 -4.18 -14.90
C VAL A 216 -11.16 -3.85 -14.09
N ALA A 217 -11.23 -2.62 -13.57
CA ALA A 217 -12.35 -2.21 -12.73
C ALA A 217 -12.78 -0.77 -13.01
N GLU A 218 -14.04 -0.49 -12.67
CA GLU A 218 -14.65 0.83 -12.74
C GLU A 218 -15.31 1.17 -11.41
N LEU A 219 -15.11 2.41 -10.94
CA LEU A 219 -15.78 2.95 -9.76
C LEU A 219 -16.52 4.23 -10.15
N ALA A 220 -17.70 4.46 -9.56
CA ALA A 220 -18.36 5.76 -9.55
C ALA A 220 -18.29 6.31 -8.12
N LEU A 221 -17.72 7.51 -7.98
CA LEU A 221 -17.59 8.19 -6.69
C LEU A 221 -18.74 9.19 -6.49
N ALA A 222 -19.23 9.35 -5.27
CA ALA A 222 -20.34 10.25 -4.94
C ALA A 222 -20.06 11.73 -5.26
N ASN A 223 -18.79 12.11 -5.40
CA ASN A 223 -18.40 13.44 -5.88
C ASN A 223 -18.49 13.60 -7.42
N GLY A 224 -18.96 12.58 -8.12
CA GLY A 224 -19.17 12.56 -9.58
C GLY A 224 -17.93 12.19 -10.39
N VAL A 225 -16.86 11.72 -9.76
CA VAL A 225 -15.65 11.26 -10.45
C VAL A 225 -15.84 9.81 -10.91
N ALA A 226 -15.61 9.56 -12.21
CA ALA A 226 -15.50 8.22 -12.77
C ALA A 226 -14.06 7.72 -12.67
N VAL A 227 -13.85 6.54 -12.11
CA VAL A 227 -12.53 5.91 -11.95
C VAL A 227 -12.46 4.67 -12.86
N ARG A 228 -11.39 4.58 -13.66
CA ARG A 228 -11.01 3.33 -14.33
C ARG A 228 -9.66 2.88 -13.80
N LEU A 229 -9.52 1.60 -13.49
CA LEU A 229 -8.25 1.04 -13.08
C LEU A 229 -7.99 -0.31 -13.76
N ALA A 230 -6.73 -0.59 -14.03
CA ALA A 230 -6.28 -1.89 -14.55
C ALA A 230 -4.95 -2.30 -13.92
N CYS A 231 -4.84 -3.56 -13.52
CA CYS A 231 -3.59 -4.11 -13.02
C CYS A 231 -3.36 -5.54 -13.51
N SER A 232 -2.10 -5.94 -13.58
CA SER A 232 -1.79 -7.30 -14.01
C SER A 232 -0.41 -7.77 -13.61
N TRP A 233 -0.25 -9.08 -13.55
CA TRP A 233 1.01 -9.79 -13.57
C TRP A 233 1.23 -10.46 -14.93
N ASN A 234 2.48 -10.69 -15.31
CA ASN A 234 2.86 -11.41 -16.53
C ASN A 234 2.31 -10.82 -17.84
N LEU A 235 2.14 -9.49 -17.90
CA LEU A 235 1.61 -8.83 -19.08
C LEU A 235 2.72 -8.56 -20.10
N ASN A 236 2.46 -8.86 -21.39
CA ASN A 236 3.36 -8.54 -22.50
C ASN A 236 3.27 -7.03 -22.84
N ALA A 237 3.81 -6.18 -21.97
CA ALA A 237 3.75 -4.71 -22.09
C ALA A 237 4.96 -4.08 -22.79
N GLY A 238 5.95 -4.88 -23.22
CA GLY A 238 7.16 -4.41 -23.89
C GLY A 238 8.13 -3.66 -22.97
N ARG A 239 7.90 -3.67 -21.67
CA ARG A 239 8.73 -3.09 -20.59
C ARG A 239 8.42 -3.78 -19.26
N ASP A 240 9.27 -3.59 -18.24
CA ASP A 240 9.14 -4.28 -16.97
C ASP A 240 7.83 -3.91 -16.22
N ALA A 241 7.48 -2.62 -16.23
CA ALA A 241 6.25 -2.14 -15.65
C ALA A 241 5.62 -0.97 -16.43
N VAL A 242 4.28 -0.85 -16.34
CA VAL A 242 3.51 0.34 -16.71
C VAL A 242 2.77 0.78 -15.47
N ILE A 243 3.15 1.93 -14.90
CA ILE A 243 2.56 2.48 -13.68
C ILE A 243 2.18 3.93 -13.97
N GLU A 244 0.87 4.20 -14.03
CA GLU A 244 0.34 5.49 -14.40
C GLU A 244 -0.89 5.86 -13.55
N ALA A 245 -1.03 7.16 -13.26
CA ALA A 245 -2.24 7.76 -12.71
C ALA A 245 -2.50 9.07 -13.45
N THR A 246 -3.62 9.16 -14.18
CA THR A 246 -4.00 10.34 -14.94
C THR A 246 -5.34 10.89 -14.45
N VAL A 247 -5.40 12.17 -14.18
CA VAL A 247 -6.59 12.91 -13.70
C VAL A 247 -7.07 13.89 -14.76
N PHE A 248 -8.39 13.91 -15.00
CA PHE A 248 -9.02 14.78 -15.99
C PHE A 248 -9.99 15.75 -15.31
N GLY A 249 -9.72 17.03 -15.43
CA GLY A 249 -10.57 18.12 -14.96
C GLY A 249 -11.10 18.99 -16.11
N THR A 250 -12.04 19.87 -15.81
CA THR A 250 -12.68 20.77 -16.80
C THR A 250 -11.76 21.87 -17.31
N GLU A 251 -10.69 22.20 -16.56
CA GLU A 251 -9.75 23.28 -16.93
C GLU A 251 -8.32 22.76 -17.19
N GLY A 252 -8.05 21.50 -16.86
CA GLY A 252 -6.76 20.87 -17.07
C GLY A 252 -6.76 19.41 -16.66
N GLY A 253 -5.59 18.78 -16.81
CA GLY A 253 -5.33 17.43 -16.34
C GLY A 253 -3.95 17.32 -15.74
N ALA A 254 -3.67 16.23 -15.06
CA ALA A 254 -2.34 15.90 -14.56
C ALA A 254 -2.11 14.39 -14.60
N ALA A 255 -0.86 13.97 -14.76
CA ALA A 255 -0.52 12.56 -14.72
C ALA A 255 0.82 12.32 -14.03
N MET A 256 0.89 11.23 -13.28
CA MET A 256 2.11 10.56 -12.87
C MET A 256 2.35 9.37 -13.82
N ARG A 257 3.60 9.12 -14.21
CA ARG A 257 3.99 7.97 -15.03
C ARG A 257 5.37 7.46 -14.64
N ASN A 258 5.57 6.13 -14.74
CA ASN A 258 6.90 5.60 -14.60
C ASN A 258 7.72 5.76 -15.88
N GLU A 259 9.01 6.05 -15.73
CA GLU A 259 9.94 6.26 -16.82
C GLU A 259 10.60 4.95 -17.28
N GLY A 260 10.61 4.71 -18.60
CA GLY A 260 11.31 3.58 -19.19
C GLY A 260 10.88 2.17 -18.72
N GLY A 261 9.77 2.08 -17.98
CA GLY A 261 9.34 0.83 -17.33
C GLY A 261 9.92 0.60 -15.94
N SER A 262 10.63 1.58 -15.38
CA SER A 262 11.19 1.53 -14.02
C SER A 262 10.09 1.41 -12.96
N PHE A 263 10.38 0.67 -11.87
CA PHE A 263 9.55 0.64 -10.67
C PHE A 263 9.85 1.81 -9.71
N PHE A 264 10.89 2.60 -9.99
CA PHE A 264 11.41 3.59 -9.04
C PHE A 264 11.36 5.01 -9.58
N ASP A 265 11.49 5.19 -10.88
CA ASP A 265 11.59 6.51 -11.51
C ASP A 265 10.23 6.96 -12.02
N PHE A 266 9.69 8.02 -11.40
CA PHE A 266 8.39 8.59 -11.75
C PHE A 266 8.54 10.05 -12.15
N SER A 267 7.87 10.43 -13.25
CA SER A 267 7.63 11.81 -13.61
C SER A 267 6.17 12.19 -13.42
N ALA A 268 5.90 13.50 -13.30
CA ALA A 268 4.56 14.02 -13.38
C ALA A 268 4.51 15.23 -14.31
N ALA A 269 3.37 15.35 -15.00
CA ALA A 269 3.09 16.48 -15.87
C ALA A 269 1.67 16.99 -15.66
N ARG A 270 1.48 18.32 -15.83
CA ARG A 270 0.16 18.93 -15.95
C ARG A 270 -0.17 19.20 -17.42
N PHE A 271 -1.45 19.22 -17.74
CA PHE A 271 -1.95 19.41 -19.09
C PHE A 271 -2.94 20.57 -19.16
N ARG A 272 -2.86 21.37 -20.22
CA ARG A 272 -3.88 22.36 -20.58
C ARG A 272 -4.10 22.33 -22.08
N GLY A 273 -5.25 21.84 -22.50
CA GLY A 273 -5.52 21.58 -23.92
C GLY A 273 -4.50 20.58 -24.48
N ARG A 274 -3.64 21.03 -25.43
CA ARG A 274 -2.59 20.24 -26.06
C ARG A 274 -1.21 20.43 -25.41
N GLY A 275 -1.11 21.38 -24.48
CA GLY A 275 0.14 21.68 -23.78
C GLY A 275 0.38 20.72 -22.64
N SER A 276 1.65 20.36 -22.42
CA SER A 276 2.14 19.54 -21.32
C SER A 276 3.34 20.24 -20.67
N GLU A 277 3.35 20.28 -19.34
CA GLU A 277 4.43 20.88 -18.54
C GLU A 277 4.83 19.90 -17.44
N ALA A 278 6.12 19.59 -17.34
CA ALA A 278 6.64 18.76 -16.26
C ALA A 278 6.49 19.45 -14.91
N ILE A 279 5.98 18.73 -13.91
CA ILE A 279 5.80 19.22 -12.53
C ILE A 279 6.58 18.39 -11.50
N ALA A 280 7.06 17.20 -11.87
CA ALA A 280 8.03 16.41 -11.12
C ALA A 280 8.84 15.52 -12.08
N SER A 281 10.07 15.22 -11.72
CA SER A 281 10.98 14.36 -12.50
C SER A 281 11.91 13.57 -11.58
N PRO A 282 12.36 12.39 -11.98
CA PRO A 282 13.37 11.64 -11.25
C PRO A 282 14.72 12.39 -11.22
N PRO A 283 15.65 12.04 -10.28
CA PRO A 283 15.49 10.98 -9.29
C PRO A 283 14.59 11.36 -8.11
N ASP A 284 13.93 10.36 -7.51
CA ASP A 284 13.12 10.51 -6.29
C ASP A 284 13.30 9.27 -5.39
N GLU A 285 13.90 9.44 -4.22
CA GLU A 285 14.12 8.37 -3.25
C GLU A 285 12.87 8.20 -2.35
N TRP A 286 11.79 7.70 -2.93
CA TRP A 286 10.50 7.56 -2.25
C TRP A 286 10.31 6.21 -1.53
N GLY A 287 11.08 5.19 -1.89
CA GLY A 287 10.80 3.79 -1.52
C GLY A 287 10.70 3.49 -0.02
N GLY A 288 11.36 4.26 0.83
CA GLY A 288 11.27 4.15 2.29
C GLY A 288 10.54 5.28 2.97
N ARG A 289 10.04 6.27 2.23
CA ARG A 289 9.51 7.55 2.77
C ARG A 289 8.29 7.36 3.66
N ALA A 290 7.39 6.42 3.31
CA ALA A 290 6.25 6.08 4.16
C ALA A 290 6.67 5.50 5.52
N ALA A 291 7.72 4.67 5.51
CA ALA A 291 8.27 4.07 6.72
C ALA A 291 8.98 5.11 7.59
N ALA A 292 9.76 5.99 6.99
CA ALA A 292 10.43 7.10 7.70
C ALA A 292 9.40 8.09 8.29
N ASP A 293 8.36 8.46 7.55
CA ASP A 293 7.27 9.32 8.03
C ASP A 293 6.59 8.72 9.28
N TRP A 294 6.34 7.40 9.25
CA TRP A 294 5.76 6.73 10.41
C TRP A 294 6.69 6.78 11.65
N VAL A 295 8.02 6.64 11.46
CA VAL A 295 8.99 6.78 12.57
C VAL A 295 8.95 8.18 13.14
N HIS A 296 8.94 9.23 12.30
CA HIS A 296 8.85 10.62 12.75
C HIS A 296 7.57 10.89 13.55
N LYS A 297 6.42 10.38 13.08
CA LYS A 297 5.14 10.46 13.78
C LYS A 297 5.18 9.75 15.14
N LEU A 298 5.76 8.55 15.18
CA LEU A 298 5.90 7.79 16.43
C LEU A 298 6.82 8.52 17.40
N ALA A 299 7.95 9.07 16.93
CA ALA A 299 8.88 9.86 17.73
C ALA A 299 8.24 11.15 18.26
N ALA A 300 7.35 11.77 17.49
CA ALA A 300 6.54 12.92 17.91
C ALA A 300 5.44 12.55 18.91
N GLY A 301 5.25 11.27 19.24
CA GLY A 301 4.22 10.79 20.16
C GLY A 301 2.82 10.72 19.58
N GLU A 302 2.71 10.69 18.24
CA GLU A 302 1.41 10.52 17.58
C GLU A 302 0.78 9.18 17.96
N ARG A 303 -0.53 9.17 18.03
CA ARG A 303 -1.38 8.06 18.46
C ARG A 303 -2.26 7.60 17.28
N PHE A 304 -3.20 6.69 17.57
CA PHE A 304 -4.21 6.28 16.61
C PHE A 304 -4.97 7.49 16.07
N SER A 305 -5.16 7.55 14.74
CA SER A 305 -5.81 8.67 14.07
C SER A 305 -6.98 8.20 13.22
N ALA A 306 -8.06 8.98 13.16
CA ALA A 306 -9.19 8.75 12.26
C ALA A 306 -8.79 8.80 10.77
N SER A 307 -7.62 9.37 10.41
CA SER A 307 -7.11 9.33 9.03
C SER A 307 -6.83 7.91 8.53
N THR A 308 -6.77 6.91 9.44
CA THR A 308 -6.66 5.49 9.08
C THR A 308 -7.97 4.88 8.60
N ASP A 309 -9.11 5.58 8.75
CA ASP A 309 -10.41 5.07 8.30
C ASP A 309 -10.43 4.84 6.78
N GLY A 310 -9.69 5.62 5.99
CA GLY A 310 -9.49 5.39 4.55
C GLY A 310 -8.92 4.02 4.17
N LEU A 311 -8.29 3.32 5.10
CA LEU A 311 -7.84 1.93 4.90
C LEU A 311 -9.02 0.96 4.83
N LEU A 312 -10.08 1.22 5.61
CA LEU A 312 -11.29 0.41 5.58
C LEU A 312 -12.06 0.63 4.28
N GLU A 313 -12.23 1.88 3.85
CA GLU A 313 -12.88 2.21 2.58
C GLU A 313 -12.16 1.54 1.40
N THR A 314 -10.84 1.59 1.36
CA THR A 314 -10.04 0.88 0.35
C THR A 314 -10.30 -0.62 0.36
N ALA A 315 -10.32 -1.26 1.53
CA ALA A 315 -10.58 -2.69 1.67
C ALA A 315 -12.02 -3.06 1.29
N GLN A 316 -13.01 -2.24 1.63
CA GLN A 316 -14.41 -2.43 1.25
C GLN A 316 -14.60 -2.36 -0.27
N VAL A 317 -13.92 -1.44 -0.95
CA VAL A 317 -13.93 -1.37 -2.41
C VAL A 317 -13.32 -2.63 -3.01
N LEU A 318 -12.18 -3.12 -2.50
CA LEU A 318 -11.58 -4.36 -2.97
C LEU A 318 -12.53 -5.56 -2.77
N ASP A 319 -13.18 -5.68 -1.61
CA ASP A 319 -14.16 -6.74 -1.37
C ASP A 319 -15.34 -6.69 -2.39
N ARG A 320 -15.85 -5.49 -2.69
CA ARG A 320 -16.88 -5.30 -3.74
C ARG A 320 -16.37 -5.73 -5.12
N LEU A 321 -15.14 -5.38 -5.48
CA LEU A 321 -14.52 -5.76 -6.76
C LEU A 321 -14.31 -7.28 -6.89
N TYR A 322 -14.11 -7.98 -5.77
CA TYR A 322 -14.07 -9.45 -5.71
C TYR A 322 -15.46 -10.10 -5.61
N GLY A 323 -16.53 -9.32 -5.53
CA GLY A 323 -17.89 -9.85 -5.30
C GLY A 323 -18.08 -10.45 -3.89
N ARG A 324 -17.27 -10.01 -2.93
CA ARG A 324 -17.41 -10.35 -1.53
C ARG A 324 -18.36 -9.33 -0.91
N ASP A 325 -19.66 -9.63 -0.88
CA ASP A 325 -20.69 -8.71 -0.37
C ASP A 325 -20.46 -8.39 1.11
N ALA A 326 -19.74 -7.32 1.39
CA ALA A 326 -19.85 -6.63 2.66
C ALA A 326 -21.02 -5.63 2.52
N PRO A 327 -22.04 -5.66 3.39
CA PRO A 327 -23.11 -4.68 3.34
C PRO A 327 -22.47 -3.29 3.59
N LEU A 328 -22.69 -2.36 2.64
CA LEU A 328 -22.38 -0.96 2.85
C LEU A 328 -23.06 -0.49 4.15
N ARG A 329 -22.32 0.06 5.06
CA ARG A 329 -22.91 0.80 6.19
C ARG A 329 -23.72 1.96 5.59
N ARG A 330 -25.03 1.92 5.76
CA ARG A 330 -25.95 3.01 5.46
C ARG A 330 -25.80 4.13 6.50
#